data_229d398962a05b98f7df6281d86d29f7
#
_entry.id   229d398962a05b98f7df6281d86d29f7
#
_cell.length_a   1.000
_cell.length_b   1.000
_cell.length_c   1.000
_cell.angle_alpha   90.00
_cell.angle_beta   90.00
_cell.angle_gamma   90.00
#
_symmetry.space_group_name_H-M   'P 1'
#
loop_
_entity.id
_entity.type
_entity.pdbx_description
1 polymer ?
#
loop_
_entity_poly.entity_id
_entity_poly.type
_entity_poly.pdbx_seq_one_letter_code
_entity_poly.pdbx_strand_id
1 'polypeptide(L)'
;MMERADFMKRVYICGSFRFVDKIKELETRLKKENIECTVSKSMKARGILGCLEKIDSADLVYVVNPEGYVGKSVCLDMGYAYAKDKPVFIMHSVNDPPLMKLINGTQSFEEIISLLKKDSIGSVQP
;
A
#
# COMPACT_ATOMS: atom_id res chain seq x y z
N MET A 1 -9.75 24.37 5.55
CA MET A 1 -9.58 23.69 5.82
C MET A 1 -9.22 22.97 5.79
N MET A 2 -9.07 22.74 6.03
CA MET A 2 -8.74 21.80 6.21
C MET A 2 -8.60 21.06 6.19
N GLU A 3 -8.74 20.97 6.08
CA GLU A 3 -8.60 20.13 6.17
C GLU A 3 -8.29 19.21 5.99
N ARG A 4 -8.28 19.10 5.72
CA ARG A 4 -7.89 18.11 5.50
C ARG A 4 -7.60 17.24 5.91
N ALA A 5 -8.01 17.02 6.25
CA ALA A 5 -7.58 16.27 6.79
C ALA A 5 -6.78 15.67 6.59
N ASP A 6 -6.74 15.99 6.60
CA ASP A 6 -5.99 15.77 6.41
C ASP A 6 -5.42 15.07 6.25
N PHE A 7 -5.76 15.15 6.18
CA PHE A 7 -4.89 14.61 6.07
C PHE A 7 -4.51 13.39 6.43
N MET A 8 -5.18 12.78 6.52
CA MET A 8 -4.98 11.43 6.87
C MET A 8 -4.55 10.66 5.68
N LYS A 9 -3.47 9.93 5.79
CA LYS A 9 -3.04 9.05 4.72
C LYS A 9 -3.92 7.83 4.71
N ARG A 10 -4.37 7.45 3.53
CA ARG A 10 -5.12 6.22 3.34
C ARG A 10 -4.24 5.26 2.54
N VAL A 11 -3.97 4.11 3.11
CA VAL A 11 -3.06 3.13 2.52
C VAL A 11 -3.85 1.96 1.94
N TYR A 12 -3.53 1.59 0.71
CA TYR A 12 -4.03 0.34 0.16
C TYR A 12 -2.95 -0.71 0.32
N ILE A 13 -3.24 -1.78 1.03
CA ILE A 13 -2.31 -2.87 1.27
C ILE A 13 -2.61 -3.98 0.28
N CYS A 14 -1.65 -4.32 -0.56
CA CYS A 14 -1.83 -5.41 -1.49
C CYS A 14 -0.75 -6.47 -1.31
N GLY A 15 -1.05 -7.66 -1.79
CA GLY A 15 -0.13 -8.77 -1.67
C GLY A 15 -0.82 -10.04 -2.08
N SER A 16 -0.05 -11.09 -2.32
CA SER A 16 -0.60 -12.39 -2.65
C SER A 16 -1.43 -12.92 -1.49
N PHE A 17 -2.52 -13.60 -1.81
CA PHE A 17 -3.37 -14.21 -0.80
C PHE A 17 -2.59 -15.15 0.10
N ARG A 18 -1.51 -15.73 -0.39
CA ARG A 18 -0.67 -16.62 0.43
C ARG A 18 -0.06 -15.90 1.62
N PHE A 19 -0.02 -14.57 1.62
CA PHE A 19 0.54 -13.77 2.71
C PHE A 19 -0.54 -13.07 3.53
N VAL A 20 -1.74 -13.63 3.56
CA VAL A 20 -2.88 -12.99 4.22
C VAL A 20 -2.61 -12.68 5.69
N ASP A 21 -1.86 -13.54 6.37
CA ASP A 21 -1.58 -13.32 7.79
C ASP A 21 -0.70 -12.10 8.00
N LYS A 22 0.30 -11.91 7.14
CA LYS A 22 1.17 -10.74 7.21
C LYS A 22 0.39 -9.47 6.89
N ILE A 23 -0.50 -9.55 5.91
CA ILE A 23 -1.34 -8.42 5.54
C ILE A 23 -2.23 -8.00 6.71
N LYS A 24 -2.83 -8.98 7.38
CA LYS A 24 -3.67 -8.71 8.55
C LYS A 24 -2.87 -8.12 9.70
N GLU A 25 -1.65 -8.60 9.88
CA GLU A 25 -0.77 -8.06 10.92
C GLU A 25 -0.53 -6.56 10.68
N LEU A 26 -0.19 -6.19 9.45
CA LEU A 26 0.04 -4.79 9.13
C LEU A 26 -1.23 -3.97 9.28
N GLU A 27 -2.36 -4.51 8.80
CA GLU A 27 -3.64 -3.83 8.92
C GLU A 27 -3.94 -3.48 10.38
N THR A 28 -3.74 -4.45 11.27
CA THR A 28 -3.97 -4.26 12.70
C THR A 28 -3.06 -3.17 13.25
N ARG A 29 -1.79 -3.20 12.88
CA ARG A 29 -0.83 -2.22 13.36
C ARG A 29 -1.15 -0.82 12.88
N LEU A 30 -1.56 -0.68 11.63
CA LEU A 30 -1.93 0.64 11.09
C LEU A 30 -3.16 1.19 11.79
N LYS A 31 -4.14 0.34 12.06
CA LYS A 31 -5.34 0.79 12.76
C LYS A 31 -5.03 1.28 14.16
N LYS A 32 -4.09 0.65 14.85
CA LYS A 32 -3.66 1.09 16.16
C LYS A 32 -3.03 2.48 16.11
N GLU A 33 -2.45 2.84 14.98
CA GLU A 33 -1.82 4.14 14.80
C GLU A 33 -2.80 5.16 14.19
N ASN A 34 -4.07 4.80 14.08
CA ASN A 34 -5.10 5.65 13.47
C ASN A 34 -4.82 5.98 12.02
N ILE A 35 -4.19 5.06 11.32
CA ILE A 35 -3.94 5.21 9.88
C ILE A 35 -4.99 4.39 9.14
N GLU A 36 -5.72 5.04 8.27
CA GLU A 36 -6.77 4.39 7.51
C GLU A 36 -6.18 3.48 6.45
N CYS A 37 -6.69 2.24 6.35
CA CYS A 37 -6.17 1.31 5.36
C CYS A 37 -7.26 0.45 4.78
N THR A 38 -7.06 0.04 3.54
CA THR A 38 -7.89 -0.96 2.88
C THR A 38 -6.97 -2.08 2.41
N VAL A 39 -7.54 -3.25 2.16
CA VAL A 39 -6.76 -4.45 1.89
C VAL A 39 -7.31 -5.13 0.64
N SER A 40 -6.42 -5.69 -0.16
CA SER A 40 -6.82 -6.43 -1.35
C SER A 40 -7.61 -7.69 -0.97
N LYS A 41 -8.67 -7.94 -1.71
CA LYS A 41 -9.51 -9.13 -1.54
C LYS A 41 -9.91 -9.60 -2.92
N SER A 42 -9.00 -10.22 -3.61
CA SER A 42 -9.18 -10.55 -5.02
C SER A 42 -9.65 -11.97 -5.27
N MET A 43 -10.18 -12.63 -4.24
CA MET A 43 -10.61 -14.03 -4.38
C MET A 43 -11.79 -14.23 -5.30
N LYS A 44 -12.62 -13.21 -5.50
CA LYS A 44 -13.79 -13.31 -6.34
C LYS A 44 -13.57 -12.56 -7.65
N ALA A 45 -14.35 -12.89 -8.68
CA ALA A 45 -14.23 -12.26 -9.98
C ALA A 45 -14.29 -10.72 -9.88
N ARG A 46 -15.17 -10.20 -9.03
CA ARG A 46 -15.27 -8.76 -8.84
C ARG A 46 -14.17 -8.19 -7.96
N GLY A 47 -13.41 -9.08 -7.32
CA GLY A 47 -12.37 -8.64 -6.41
C GLY A 47 -11.35 -7.72 -7.04
N ILE A 48 -10.95 -8.00 -8.28
CA ILE A 48 -9.95 -7.18 -8.96
C ILE A 48 -10.46 -5.77 -9.18
N LEU A 49 -11.73 -5.62 -9.60
CA LEU A 49 -12.30 -4.29 -9.81
C LEU A 49 -12.40 -3.53 -8.49
N GLY A 50 -12.76 -4.23 -7.42
CA GLY A 50 -12.78 -3.63 -6.10
C GLY A 50 -11.41 -3.14 -5.66
N CYS A 51 -10.38 -3.89 -6.01
CA CYS A 51 -9.01 -3.48 -5.69
C CYS A 51 -8.63 -2.19 -6.41
N LEU A 52 -9.01 -2.08 -7.69
CA LEU A 52 -8.71 -0.86 -8.44
C LEU A 52 -9.43 0.34 -7.84
N GLU A 53 -10.67 0.15 -7.39
CA GLU A 53 -11.40 1.23 -6.72
C GLU A 53 -10.71 1.67 -5.42
N LYS A 54 -10.17 0.71 -4.69
CA LYS A 54 -9.45 1.02 -3.45
C LYS A 54 -8.17 1.79 -3.74
N ILE A 55 -7.49 1.44 -4.84
CA ILE A 55 -6.29 2.18 -5.24
C ILE A 55 -6.66 3.63 -5.59
N ASP A 56 -7.77 3.81 -6.32
CA ASP A 56 -8.22 5.16 -6.67
C ASP A 56 -8.39 6.05 -5.44
N SER A 57 -8.89 5.50 -4.35
CA SER A 57 -9.15 6.28 -3.15
C SER A 57 -7.99 6.28 -2.16
N ALA A 58 -6.90 5.59 -2.50
CA ALA A 58 -5.73 5.54 -1.61
C ALA A 58 -4.78 6.69 -1.89
N ASP A 59 -4.01 7.06 -0.89
CA ASP A 59 -2.93 8.03 -1.05
C ASP A 59 -1.62 7.34 -1.33
N LEU A 60 -1.53 6.05 -1.01
CA LEU A 60 -0.30 5.30 -1.10
C LEU A 60 -0.62 3.80 -1.18
N VAL A 61 0.18 3.08 -1.93
CA VAL A 61 0.03 1.63 -2.05
C VAL A 61 1.24 0.96 -1.42
N TYR A 62 0.99 -0.03 -0.59
CA TYR A 62 2.08 -0.79 0.03
C TYR A 62 1.92 -2.27 -0.31
N VAL A 63 2.98 -2.86 -0.84
CA VAL A 63 2.98 -4.26 -1.28
C VAL A 63 3.64 -5.13 -0.21
N VAL A 64 2.88 -6.08 0.32
CA VAL A 64 3.37 -7.05 1.29
C VAL A 64 3.84 -8.28 0.52
N ASN A 65 5.15 -8.42 0.39
CA ASN A 65 5.73 -9.51 -0.41
C ASN A 65 6.89 -10.19 0.30
N PRO A 66 6.61 -10.93 1.39
CA PRO A 66 7.69 -11.71 2.02
C PRO A 66 8.42 -12.55 0.98
N GLU A 67 9.73 -12.68 1.12
CA GLU A 67 10.56 -13.46 0.21
C GLU A 67 10.63 -12.88 -1.20
N GLY A 68 10.13 -11.65 -1.40
CA GLY A 68 10.23 -11.00 -2.69
C GLY A 68 9.24 -11.49 -3.74
N TYR A 69 8.24 -12.27 -3.34
CA TYR A 69 7.28 -12.82 -4.30
C TYR A 69 6.15 -11.84 -4.61
N VAL A 70 5.87 -11.64 -5.90
CA VAL A 70 4.68 -10.89 -6.33
C VAL A 70 3.96 -11.71 -7.38
N GLY A 71 2.65 -11.84 -7.22
CA GLY A 71 1.82 -12.57 -8.18
C GLY A 71 1.27 -11.63 -9.23
N LYS A 72 0.49 -12.20 -10.15
CA LYS A 72 -0.06 -11.44 -11.27
C LYS A 72 -0.99 -10.33 -10.81
N SER A 73 -1.86 -10.62 -9.85
CA SER A 73 -2.81 -9.63 -9.33
C SER A 73 -2.09 -8.45 -8.72
N VAL A 74 -1.01 -8.73 -7.99
CA VAL A 74 -0.23 -7.68 -7.35
C VAL A 74 0.43 -6.80 -8.41
N CYS A 75 0.95 -7.42 -9.46
CA CYS A 75 1.55 -6.66 -10.56
C CYS A 75 0.54 -5.74 -11.23
N LEU A 76 -0.70 -6.20 -11.40
CA LEU A 76 -1.77 -5.36 -11.96
C LEU A 76 -2.04 -4.17 -11.04
N ASP A 77 -2.13 -4.42 -9.75
CA ASP A 77 -2.35 -3.34 -8.77
C ASP A 77 -1.22 -2.32 -8.84
N MET A 78 0.02 -2.78 -8.90
CA MET A 78 1.17 -1.90 -8.96
C MET A 78 1.16 -1.03 -10.23
N GLY A 79 0.87 -1.64 -11.36
CA GLY A 79 0.81 -0.91 -12.62
C GLY A 79 -0.30 0.11 -12.63
N TYR A 80 -1.46 -0.25 -12.10
CA TYR A 80 -2.58 0.67 -12.03
C TYR A 80 -2.26 1.86 -11.12
N ALA A 81 -1.66 1.56 -9.95
CA ALA A 81 -1.26 2.61 -9.03
C ALA A 81 -0.27 3.57 -9.67
N TYR A 82 0.69 3.02 -10.39
CA TYR A 82 1.66 3.84 -11.09
C TYR A 82 0.98 4.77 -12.11
N ALA A 83 0.05 4.21 -12.88
CA ALA A 83 -0.67 5.00 -13.89
C ALA A 83 -1.52 6.10 -13.26
N LYS A 84 -1.95 5.91 -12.03
CA LYS A 84 -2.74 6.88 -11.28
C LYS A 84 -1.89 7.81 -10.42
N ASP A 85 -0.58 7.76 -10.59
CA ASP A 85 0.36 8.60 -9.85
C ASP A 85 0.31 8.39 -8.35
N LYS A 86 -0.02 7.16 -7.92
CA LYS A 86 0.02 6.82 -6.50
C LYS A 86 1.40 6.30 -6.16
N PRO A 87 2.02 6.78 -5.07
CA PRO A 87 3.29 6.21 -4.63
C PRO A 87 3.11 4.73 -4.28
N VAL A 88 4.07 3.92 -4.68
CA VAL A 88 4.06 2.48 -4.40
C VAL A 88 5.32 2.13 -3.62
N PHE A 89 5.13 1.56 -2.44
CA PHE A 89 6.24 1.06 -1.65
C PHE A 89 6.11 -0.45 -1.52
N ILE A 90 7.22 -1.13 -1.37
CA ILE A 90 7.23 -2.59 -1.35
C ILE A 90 8.04 -3.07 -0.15
N MET A 91 7.65 -4.20 0.42
CA MET A 91 8.30 -4.74 1.60
C MET A 91 9.70 -5.26 1.29
N HIS A 92 9.84 -6.00 0.20
CA HIS A 92 11.11 -6.53 -0.27
C HIS A 92 11.27 -6.24 -1.76
N SER A 93 12.49 -5.93 -2.16
CA SER A 93 12.76 -5.70 -3.57
C SER A 93 12.54 -6.98 -4.37
N VAL A 94 12.21 -6.82 -5.64
CA VAL A 94 11.92 -7.92 -6.55
C VAL A 94 13.03 -7.97 -7.60
N ASN A 95 13.45 -9.18 -7.94
CA ASN A 95 14.48 -9.34 -8.96
C ASN A 95 13.85 -9.24 -10.36
N ASP A 96 13.36 -8.05 -10.68
CA ASP A 96 12.68 -7.76 -11.93
C ASP A 96 12.85 -6.26 -12.17
N PRO A 97 13.87 -5.85 -12.91
CA PRO A 97 14.17 -4.43 -13.08
C PRO A 97 13.01 -3.60 -13.64
N PRO A 98 12.26 -4.06 -14.66
CA PRO A 98 11.11 -3.26 -15.12
C PRO A 98 10.09 -3.03 -14.01
N LEU A 99 9.82 -4.05 -13.20
CA LEU A 99 8.84 -3.92 -12.14
C LEU A 99 9.30 -2.94 -11.08
N MET A 100 10.58 -2.97 -10.75
CA MET A 100 11.13 -2.06 -9.74
C MET A 100 11.06 -0.60 -10.16
N LYS A 101 10.90 -0.32 -11.44
CA LYS A 101 10.74 1.05 -11.90
C LYS A 101 9.42 1.67 -11.46
N LEU A 102 8.45 0.84 -11.08
CA LEU A 102 7.16 1.32 -10.58
C LEU A 102 7.21 1.62 -9.08
N ILE A 103 8.31 1.29 -8.42
CA ILE A 103 8.42 1.33 -6.97
C ILE A 103 9.12 2.60 -6.52
N ASN A 104 8.54 3.27 -5.53
CA ASN A 104 9.10 4.49 -4.96
C ASN A 104 10.09 4.20 -3.84
N GLY A 105 10.02 3.02 -3.24
CA GLY A 105 10.99 2.64 -2.21
C GLY A 105 10.66 1.30 -1.60
N THR A 106 11.67 0.70 -0.96
CA THR A 106 11.52 -0.57 -0.24
C THR A 106 11.52 -0.24 1.24
N GLN A 107 10.43 -0.62 1.94
CA GLN A 107 10.20 -0.24 3.33
C GLN A 107 9.70 -1.44 4.12
N SER A 108 10.27 -1.69 5.29
CA SER A 108 9.74 -2.67 6.22
C SER A 108 8.43 -2.15 6.82
N PHE A 109 7.73 -3.01 7.59
CA PHE A 109 6.52 -2.57 8.29
C PHE A 109 6.82 -1.37 9.18
N GLU A 110 7.91 -1.44 9.94
CA GLU A 110 8.29 -0.34 10.83
C GLU A 110 8.58 0.93 10.06
N GLU A 111 9.28 0.78 8.95
CA GLU A 111 9.63 1.93 8.14
C GLU A 111 8.42 2.58 7.49
N ILE A 112 7.49 1.77 6.95
CA ILE A 112 6.31 2.35 6.31
C ILE A 112 5.39 3.00 7.34
N ILE A 113 5.24 2.39 8.51
CA ILE A 113 4.43 2.97 9.58
C ILE A 113 5.04 4.30 10.02
N SER A 114 6.35 4.31 10.19
CA SER A 114 7.05 5.52 10.59
C SER A 114 6.89 6.62 9.56
N LEU A 115 7.01 6.27 8.29
CA LEU A 115 6.84 7.22 7.19
C LEU A 115 5.43 7.82 7.20
N LEU A 116 4.42 7.00 7.38
CA LEU A 116 3.04 7.47 7.39
C LEU A 116 2.75 8.38 8.58
N LYS A 117 3.29 8.04 9.73
CA LYS A 117 3.13 8.89 10.92
C LYS A 117 3.87 10.20 10.75
N LYS A 118 5.06 10.15 10.21
CA LYS A 118 5.87 11.33 9.99
C LYS A 118 5.19 12.29 9.01
N ASP A 119 4.62 11.74 7.93
CA ASP A 119 3.90 12.54 6.96
C ASP A 119 2.70 13.23 7.60
N SER A 120 1.95 12.51 8.44
CA SER A 120 0.82 13.07 9.14
C SER A 120 1.25 14.20 10.05
N ILE A 121 2.33 14.00 10.79
CA ILE A 121 2.89 15.02 11.66
C ILE A 121 3.44 16.17 10.82
N GLY A 122 4.13 15.83 9.74
CA GLY A 122 4.72 16.82 8.85
C GLY A 122 3.70 17.77 8.27
N SER A 123 2.50 17.28 7.97
CA SER A 123 1.46 18.11 7.42
C SER A 123 0.92 19.14 8.42
N VAL A 124 1.18 18.93 9.70
CA VAL A 124 0.75 19.84 10.76
C VAL A 124 1.80 20.92 11.02
N GLN A 125 3.03 20.63 10.69
CA GLN A 125 4.13 21.57 10.92
C GLN A 125 4.05 22.76 9.98
N PRO A 126 4.25 23.94 10.48
CA PRO A 126 4.25 25.14 9.62
C PRO A 126 5.41 25.15 8.65
#